data_fa98361cc45d27919ac140d9d141021c
#
_entry.id   fa98361cc45d27919ac140d9d141021c
#
_cell.length_a   1.000
_cell.length_b   1.000
_cell.length_c   1.000
_cell.angle_alpha   90.00
_cell.angle_beta   90.00
_cell.angle_gamma   90.00
#
_symmetry.space_group_name_H-M   'P 1'
#
loop_
_entity.id
_entity.type
_entity.pdbx_description
1 polymer ?
#
loop_
_entity_poly.entity_id
_entity_poly.type
_entity_poly.pdbx_seq_one_letter_code
_entity_poly.pdbx_strand_id
1 'polypeptide(L)'
;TVNDEYKILWQDTDALGLFCSNAESNYSNTKLEYASGAGQTSATFNGSKPSGETAVFSIYPYQQNMSVSGNTLTMTLPATLTNYNGSSNGPMYAKVTNPDNLSALSFKHMAAMIKLTVNKIPAEATTFKIIASNNIAGTCTVDLTAADPILAVTSDESKEITASFTASADIKSRNFYIPLPTGTYSSITAQLTNGSDKVYFTKTLNDKILGRRDILVVPPLDCVVVEATTPSALSTALADSKNLPQEAPTAATVTDIAVSGSF
;
A
#
# COMPACT_ATOMS: atom_id res chain seq x y z
N THR A 1 -8.66 -5.25 5.51
CA THR A 1 -9.73 -5.31 4.49
C THR A 1 -10.51 -4.00 4.57
N VAL A 2 -10.75 -3.36 3.46
CA VAL A 2 -11.63 -2.20 3.39
C VAL A 2 -13.00 -2.76 3.01
N ASN A 3 -14.02 -2.52 3.83
CA ASN A 3 -15.39 -2.89 3.49
C ASN A 3 -15.95 -1.92 2.43
N ASP A 4 -17.20 -2.11 2.01
CA ASP A 4 -17.88 -1.25 1.01
C ASP A 4 -17.97 0.22 1.45
N GLU A 5 -17.77 0.51 2.75
CA GLU A 5 -17.69 1.86 3.31
C GLU A 5 -16.24 2.36 3.44
N TYR A 6 -15.24 1.64 2.87
CA TYR A 6 -13.82 1.96 2.95
C TYR A 6 -13.25 2.04 4.38
N LYS A 7 -13.80 1.27 5.31
CA LYS A 7 -13.23 1.12 6.66
C LYS A 7 -12.07 0.13 6.64
N ILE A 8 -10.94 0.50 7.19
CA ILE A 8 -9.80 -0.38 7.39
C ILE A 8 -10.10 -1.28 8.59
N LEU A 9 -9.86 -2.59 8.41
CA LEU A 9 -10.12 -3.61 9.41
C LEU A 9 -8.80 -4.19 9.90
N TRP A 10 -8.69 -4.38 11.21
CA TRP A 10 -7.54 -5.00 11.85
C TRP A 10 -7.35 -6.44 11.39
N GLN A 11 -6.08 -6.90 11.37
CA GLN A 11 -5.69 -8.26 11.04
C GLN A 11 -5.01 -8.91 12.26
N ASP A 12 -4.98 -10.24 12.31
CA ASP A 12 -4.32 -11.00 13.37
C ASP A 12 -2.79 -10.91 13.34
N THR A 13 -2.24 -10.42 12.24
CA THR A 13 -0.81 -10.17 12.05
C THR A 13 -0.39 -8.74 12.39
N ASP A 14 -1.34 -7.86 12.73
CA ASP A 14 -1.04 -6.48 13.04
C ASP A 14 -0.31 -6.33 14.39
N ALA A 15 0.57 -5.34 14.46
CA ALA A 15 1.23 -4.95 15.68
C ALA A 15 1.36 -3.41 15.75
N LEU A 16 1.40 -2.88 16.96
CA LEU A 16 1.53 -1.45 17.22
C LEU A 16 2.88 -1.15 17.89
N GLY A 17 3.43 0.03 17.61
CA GLY A 17 4.51 0.61 18.40
C GLY A 17 3.93 1.54 19.46
N LEU A 18 4.19 1.26 20.73
CA LEU A 18 3.89 2.17 21.82
C LEU A 18 5.14 2.96 22.17
N PHE A 19 5.08 4.26 21.96
CA PHE A 19 6.16 5.17 22.34
C PHE A 19 5.93 5.72 23.74
N CYS A 20 6.90 5.43 24.61
CA CYS A 20 6.92 5.90 25.97
C CYS A 20 8.12 6.81 26.18
N SER A 21 7.96 7.92 26.90
CA SER A 21 9.03 8.83 27.27
C SER A 21 9.50 8.58 28.70
N ASN A 22 10.82 8.64 28.93
CA ASN A 22 11.43 8.67 30.25
C ASN A 22 11.54 10.13 30.76
N ALA A 23 12.10 10.29 31.97
CA ALA A 23 12.32 11.60 32.59
C ALA A 23 13.26 12.52 31.78
N GLU A 24 14.12 11.95 30.92
CA GLU A 24 15.06 12.69 30.04
C GLU A 24 14.47 13.00 28.67
N SER A 25 13.17 12.75 28.47
CA SER A 25 12.46 12.91 27.18
C SER A 25 13.02 12.03 26.05
N ASN A 26 13.69 10.93 26.38
CA ASN A 26 14.02 9.88 25.42
C ASN A 26 12.82 8.95 25.24
N TYR A 27 12.65 8.45 24.03
CA TYR A 27 11.52 7.59 23.68
C TYR A 27 11.96 6.13 23.50
N SER A 28 11.24 5.23 24.14
CA SER A 28 11.27 3.80 23.82
C SER A 28 10.17 3.45 22.81
N ASN A 29 10.40 2.42 21.99
CA ASN A 29 9.43 1.86 21.05
C ASN A 29 9.09 0.43 21.45
N THR A 30 8.02 0.25 22.20
CA THR A 30 7.57 -1.05 22.69
C THR A 30 6.55 -1.65 21.73
N LYS A 31 6.79 -2.90 21.29
CA LYS A 31 5.85 -3.63 20.45
C LYS A 31 4.63 -4.08 21.26
N LEU A 32 3.43 -3.78 20.77
CA LEU A 32 2.19 -4.37 21.24
C LEU A 32 1.71 -5.40 20.22
N GLU A 33 1.48 -6.61 20.69
CA GLU A 33 1.05 -7.76 19.87
C GLU A 33 -0.47 -7.82 19.77
N TYR A 34 -0.98 -8.21 18.59
CA TYR A 34 -2.40 -8.44 18.42
C TYR A 34 -2.92 -9.50 19.40
N ALA A 35 -4.12 -9.29 19.94
CA ALA A 35 -4.79 -10.21 20.85
C ALA A 35 -6.17 -10.65 20.34
N SER A 36 -6.99 -9.72 19.84
CA SER A 36 -8.32 -10.03 19.32
C SER A 36 -8.89 -8.89 18.47
N GLY A 37 -9.94 -9.18 17.65
CA GLY A 37 -10.65 -8.18 16.85
C GLY A 37 -10.28 -8.19 15.36
N ALA A 38 -9.71 -9.27 14.83
CA ALA A 38 -9.46 -9.40 13.39
C ALA A 38 -10.76 -9.29 12.59
N GLY A 39 -10.71 -8.57 11.47
CA GLY A 39 -11.88 -8.27 10.65
C GLY A 39 -12.82 -7.22 11.24
N GLN A 40 -12.43 -6.54 12.32
CA GLN A 40 -13.20 -5.47 12.97
C GLN A 40 -12.52 -4.11 12.84
N THR A 41 -13.24 -3.03 13.07
CA THR A 41 -12.72 -1.66 13.11
C THR A 41 -12.02 -1.34 14.44
N SER A 42 -12.16 -2.19 15.44
CA SER A 42 -11.48 -2.11 16.74
C SER A 42 -10.81 -3.45 17.04
N ALA A 43 -9.66 -3.40 17.71
CA ALA A 43 -8.91 -4.58 18.12
C ALA A 43 -8.26 -4.36 19.48
N THR A 44 -7.92 -5.46 20.15
CA THR A 44 -7.14 -5.45 21.39
C THR A 44 -5.71 -5.87 21.08
N PHE A 45 -4.75 -5.16 21.67
CA PHE A 45 -3.33 -5.45 21.60
C PHE A 45 -2.77 -5.62 23.01
N ASN A 46 -1.87 -6.56 23.18
CA ASN A 46 -1.20 -6.86 24.45
C ASN A 46 0.26 -6.41 24.42
N GLY A 47 0.74 -5.90 25.54
CA GLY A 47 2.11 -5.51 25.77
C GLY A 47 2.27 -4.78 27.09
N SER A 48 3.49 -4.50 27.48
CA SER A 48 3.79 -3.84 28.73
C SER A 48 4.55 -2.55 28.50
N LYS A 49 4.07 -1.47 29.03
CA LYS A 49 4.77 -0.19 29.12
C LYS A 49 6.04 -0.39 29.96
N PRO A 50 7.22 0.13 29.55
CA PRO A 50 8.41 0.11 30.39
C PRO A 50 8.18 0.79 31.74
N SER A 51 8.79 0.22 32.79
CA SER A 51 8.65 0.76 34.15
C SER A 51 9.26 2.17 34.25
N GLY A 52 8.56 3.08 34.88
CA GLY A 52 9.01 4.47 35.07
C GLY A 52 8.83 5.37 33.83
N GLU A 53 8.35 4.84 32.69
CA GLU A 53 8.08 5.64 31.50
C GLU A 53 6.60 6.01 31.39
N THR A 54 6.33 7.07 30.60
CA THR A 54 5.00 7.58 30.32
C THR A 54 4.65 7.32 28.86
N ALA A 55 3.54 6.64 28.57
CA ALA A 55 3.07 6.42 27.21
C ALA A 55 2.58 7.74 26.58
N VAL A 56 3.02 8.04 25.36
CA VAL A 56 2.75 9.31 24.68
C VAL A 56 2.07 9.12 23.33
N PHE A 57 2.54 8.18 22.51
CA PHE A 57 1.99 7.89 21.18
C PHE A 57 1.90 6.39 20.95
N SER A 58 0.99 5.99 20.05
CA SER A 58 0.99 4.66 19.45
C SER A 58 0.95 4.78 17.94
N ILE A 59 1.77 3.99 17.26
CA ILE A 59 1.99 4.03 15.80
C ILE A 59 1.68 2.66 15.20
N TYR A 60 1.02 2.66 14.05
CA TYR A 60 0.77 1.48 13.22
C TYR A 60 1.36 1.72 11.81
N PRO A 61 1.93 0.70 11.15
CA PRO A 61 2.33 -0.60 11.70
C PRO A 61 3.58 -0.48 12.59
N TYR A 62 3.76 -1.42 13.50
CA TYR A 62 5.01 -1.51 14.26
C TYR A 62 6.20 -1.75 13.32
N GLN A 63 7.27 -1.01 13.55
CA GLN A 63 8.59 -1.23 12.94
C GLN A 63 9.64 -1.09 14.04
N GLN A 64 10.56 -2.03 14.11
CA GLN A 64 11.57 -2.05 15.17
C GLN A 64 12.49 -0.83 15.14
N ASN A 65 12.74 -0.29 13.95
CA ASN A 65 13.61 0.87 13.70
C ASN A 65 12.90 2.24 13.73
N MET A 66 11.61 2.27 14.08
CA MET A 66 10.94 3.56 14.30
C MET A 66 11.54 4.27 15.49
N SER A 67 11.67 5.58 15.40
CA SER A 67 12.16 6.42 16.47
C SER A 67 11.40 7.74 16.55
N VAL A 68 11.37 8.33 17.74
CA VAL A 68 10.87 9.69 17.95
C VAL A 68 11.99 10.52 18.55
N SER A 69 12.26 11.67 17.94
CA SER A 69 13.22 12.67 18.44
C SER A 69 12.49 14.01 18.56
N GLY A 70 12.41 14.53 19.76
CA GLY A 70 11.53 15.67 20.05
C GLY A 70 10.08 15.32 19.69
N ASN A 71 9.52 15.98 18.70
CA ASN A 71 8.16 15.74 18.23
C ASN A 71 8.12 15.10 16.83
N THR A 72 9.27 14.67 16.31
CA THR A 72 9.38 14.09 14.97
C THR A 72 9.48 12.56 15.07
N LEU A 73 8.48 11.87 14.53
CA LEU A 73 8.54 10.42 14.27
C LEU A 73 9.34 10.18 12.99
N THR A 74 10.23 9.20 13.03
CA THR A 74 10.88 8.62 11.85
C THR A 74 10.41 7.18 11.69
N MET A 75 9.94 6.83 10.48
CA MET A 75 9.49 5.49 10.12
C MET A 75 9.77 5.21 8.64
N THR A 76 9.64 3.96 8.22
CA THR A 76 9.85 3.57 6.82
C THR A 76 8.53 3.28 6.12
N LEU A 77 8.34 3.84 4.94
CA LEU A 77 7.35 3.39 3.97
C LEU A 77 8.06 2.47 2.97
N PRO A 78 7.85 1.15 3.02
CA PRO A 78 8.68 0.21 2.27
C PRO A 78 8.42 0.28 0.77
N ALA A 79 9.49 0.29 -0.03
CA ALA A 79 9.42 0.18 -1.49
C ALA A 79 9.09 -1.26 -1.96
N THR A 80 9.28 -2.26 -1.09
CA THR A 80 8.99 -3.67 -1.39
C THR A 80 8.06 -4.25 -0.34
N LEU A 81 6.93 -4.80 -0.79
CA LEU A 81 5.96 -5.53 0.02
C LEU A 81 6.03 -7.00 -0.37
N THR A 82 6.65 -7.82 0.46
CA THR A 82 6.78 -9.27 0.23
C THR A 82 5.56 -10.02 0.73
N ASN A 83 5.19 -11.09 0.04
CA ASN A 83 4.04 -11.94 0.41
C ASN A 83 2.76 -11.13 0.61
N TYR A 84 2.53 -10.16 -0.27
CA TYR A 84 1.39 -9.27 -0.18
C TYR A 84 0.06 -10.04 -0.18
N ASN A 85 -0.70 -9.89 0.88
CA ASN A 85 -1.96 -10.61 1.12
C ASN A 85 -3.22 -9.76 0.88
N GLY A 86 -3.04 -8.49 0.46
CA GLY A 86 -4.14 -7.54 0.29
C GLY A 86 -4.38 -6.63 1.50
N SER A 87 -3.53 -6.70 2.53
CA SER A 87 -3.64 -5.78 3.66
C SER A 87 -3.09 -4.39 3.29
N SER A 88 -3.70 -3.36 3.85
CA SER A 88 -3.37 -1.98 3.48
C SER A 88 -2.09 -1.47 4.14
N ASN A 89 -1.74 -1.94 5.35
CA ASN A 89 -0.62 -1.47 6.16
C ASN A 89 -0.43 0.06 6.16
N GLY A 90 -1.55 0.79 6.00
CA GLY A 90 -1.54 2.25 5.93
C GLY A 90 -1.13 2.85 7.28
N PRO A 91 -0.10 3.72 7.31
CA PRO A 91 0.42 4.24 8.56
C PRO A 91 -0.62 5.09 9.31
N MET A 92 -0.74 4.82 10.60
CA MET A 92 -1.64 5.52 11.50
C MET A 92 -0.95 5.88 12.80
N TYR A 93 -1.42 6.92 13.47
CA TYR A 93 -0.97 7.29 14.79
C TYR A 93 -2.14 7.52 15.74
N ALA A 94 -1.92 7.30 17.03
CA ALA A 94 -2.80 7.67 18.11
C ALA A 94 -2.03 8.42 19.19
N LYS A 95 -2.56 9.57 19.63
CA LYS A 95 -2.03 10.27 20.79
C LYS A 95 -2.60 9.63 22.04
N VAL A 96 -1.75 9.34 23.01
CA VAL A 96 -2.19 8.88 24.33
C VAL A 96 -2.68 10.07 25.12
N THR A 97 -3.94 10.08 25.47
CA THR A 97 -4.57 11.16 26.27
C THR A 97 -4.60 10.84 27.76
N ASN A 98 -4.53 9.55 28.11
CA ASN A 98 -4.44 9.07 29.49
C ASN A 98 -3.36 7.98 29.57
N PRO A 99 -2.14 8.30 30.04
CA PRO A 99 -1.04 7.35 30.09
C PRO A 99 -1.22 6.22 31.12
N ASP A 100 -2.14 6.38 32.05
CA ASP A 100 -2.49 5.37 33.07
C ASP A 100 -3.59 4.43 32.59
N ASN A 101 -4.26 4.77 31.50
CA ASN A 101 -5.31 3.95 30.91
C ASN A 101 -5.20 3.92 29.38
N LEU A 102 -4.57 2.88 28.84
CA LEU A 102 -4.38 2.67 27.41
C LEU A 102 -5.52 1.89 26.75
N SER A 103 -6.67 1.73 27.42
CA SER A 103 -7.77 0.88 26.95
C SER A 103 -8.51 1.42 25.71
N ALA A 104 -8.30 2.68 25.33
CA ALA A 104 -8.99 3.29 24.19
C ALA A 104 -8.07 4.26 23.43
N LEU A 105 -7.35 3.75 22.43
CA LEU A 105 -6.55 4.55 21.50
C LEU A 105 -7.33 4.80 20.21
N SER A 106 -7.46 6.05 19.81
CA SER A 106 -8.10 6.45 18.54
C SER A 106 -7.05 6.74 17.48
N PHE A 107 -6.94 5.86 16.47
CA PHE A 107 -5.98 5.98 15.40
C PHE A 107 -6.46 6.89 14.27
N LYS A 108 -5.54 7.71 13.76
CA LYS A 108 -5.74 8.59 12.61
C LYS A 108 -4.73 8.22 11.52
N HIS A 109 -5.18 8.13 10.27
CA HIS A 109 -4.29 7.89 9.14
C HIS A 109 -3.32 9.06 8.92
N MET A 110 -2.08 8.76 8.52
CA MET A 110 -1.04 9.74 8.20
C MET A 110 -0.75 9.84 6.69
N ALA A 111 -1.37 8.99 5.90
CA ALA A 111 -1.18 8.89 4.45
C ALA A 111 -2.53 8.82 3.72
N ALA A 112 -2.47 8.92 2.40
CA ALA A 112 -3.51 8.50 1.47
C ALA A 112 -3.35 7.01 1.12
N MET A 113 -4.26 6.48 0.30
CA MET A 113 -4.23 5.11 -0.19
C MET A 113 -4.73 5.05 -1.63
N ILE A 114 -4.13 4.20 -2.45
CA ILE A 114 -4.72 3.78 -3.71
C ILE A 114 -5.37 2.40 -3.53
N LYS A 115 -6.61 2.26 -4.01
CA LYS A 115 -7.31 0.98 -4.14
C LYS A 115 -7.45 0.65 -5.61
N LEU A 116 -6.92 -0.50 -6.02
CA LEU A 116 -7.07 -1.04 -7.35
C LEU A 116 -7.58 -2.47 -7.27
N THR A 117 -8.62 -2.78 -8.05
CA THR A 117 -9.10 -4.15 -8.25
C THR A 117 -8.65 -4.61 -9.63
N VAL A 118 -7.91 -5.73 -9.68
CA VAL A 118 -7.49 -6.37 -10.93
C VAL A 118 -8.21 -7.71 -11.05
N ASN A 119 -8.87 -7.91 -12.19
CA ASN A 119 -9.58 -9.14 -12.52
C ASN A 119 -8.83 -9.93 -13.60
N LYS A 120 -9.20 -11.19 -13.79
CA LYS A 120 -8.64 -12.10 -14.80
C LYS A 120 -7.12 -12.19 -14.70
N ILE A 121 -6.60 -12.21 -13.47
CA ILE A 121 -5.18 -12.27 -13.20
C ILE A 121 -4.59 -13.56 -13.78
N PRO A 122 -3.58 -13.47 -14.67
CA PRO A 122 -2.87 -14.65 -15.17
C PRO A 122 -2.17 -15.42 -14.05
N ALA A 123 -2.09 -16.75 -14.18
CA ALA A 123 -1.48 -17.60 -13.15
C ALA A 123 0.01 -17.31 -12.92
N GLU A 124 0.67 -16.74 -13.91
CA GLU A 124 2.11 -16.38 -13.85
C GLU A 124 2.35 -14.98 -13.28
N ALA A 125 1.29 -14.16 -13.06
CA ALA A 125 1.44 -12.85 -12.51
C ALA A 125 1.77 -12.93 -11.01
N THR A 126 2.92 -12.38 -10.62
CA THR A 126 3.44 -12.49 -9.24
C THR A 126 3.75 -11.14 -8.61
N THR A 127 3.70 -10.05 -9.40
CA THR A 127 4.19 -8.75 -8.95
C THR A 127 3.24 -7.65 -9.39
N PHE A 128 2.85 -6.83 -8.45
CA PHE A 128 2.12 -5.58 -8.70
C PHE A 128 3.02 -4.40 -8.36
N LYS A 129 3.06 -3.39 -9.23
CA LYS A 129 3.88 -2.20 -9.06
C LYS A 129 3.02 -0.94 -9.08
N ILE A 130 3.38 0.03 -8.24
CA ILE A 130 2.94 1.42 -8.34
C ILE A 130 4.18 2.26 -8.61
N ILE A 131 4.14 3.06 -9.68
CA ILE A 131 5.19 4.01 -10.06
C ILE A 131 4.56 5.39 -10.07
N ALA A 132 5.16 6.35 -9.39
CA ALA A 132 4.61 7.70 -9.26
C ALA A 132 5.59 8.78 -9.71
N SER A 133 5.07 9.96 -10.02
CA SER A 133 5.90 11.14 -10.34
C SER A 133 6.73 11.64 -9.15
N ASN A 134 6.22 11.40 -7.92
CA ASN A 134 6.87 11.80 -6.66
C ASN A 134 7.42 10.58 -5.94
N ASN A 135 8.25 10.81 -4.93
CA ASN A 135 8.72 9.77 -4.02
C ASN A 135 7.57 9.23 -3.18
N ILE A 136 7.38 7.91 -3.20
CA ILE A 136 6.27 7.22 -2.53
C ILE A 136 6.70 6.18 -1.52
N ALA A 137 7.99 5.91 -1.42
CA ALA A 137 8.58 5.01 -0.42
C ALA A 137 9.94 5.54 0.02
N GLY A 138 10.42 5.08 1.17
CA GLY A 138 11.68 5.50 1.78
C GLY A 138 11.52 5.76 3.28
N THR A 139 12.53 6.41 3.85
CA THR A 139 12.47 6.92 5.21
C THR A 139 11.56 8.14 5.25
N CYS A 140 10.62 8.13 6.18
CA CYS A 140 9.61 9.17 6.30
C CYS A 140 9.68 9.83 7.66
N THR A 141 9.32 11.11 7.69
CA THR A 141 9.14 11.87 8.93
C THR A 141 7.71 12.34 9.09
N VAL A 142 7.28 12.48 10.34
CA VAL A 142 5.95 12.97 10.73
C VAL A 142 6.11 13.92 11.91
N ASP A 143 5.56 15.13 11.80
CA ASP A 143 5.42 16.05 12.93
C ASP A 143 4.20 15.65 13.76
N LEU A 144 4.44 15.09 14.95
CA LEU A 144 3.41 14.61 15.87
C LEU A 144 2.70 15.74 16.64
N THR A 145 3.15 17.00 16.52
CA THR A 145 2.48 18.18 17.09
C THR A 145 1.38 18.71 16.17
N ALA A 146 1.45 18.41 14.88
CA ALA A 146 0.46 18.85 13.92
C ALA A 146 -0.95 18.34 14.32
N ALA A 147 -1.95 19.17 14.10
CA ALA A 147 -3.35 18.76 14.34
C ALA A 147 -3.74 17.56 13.47
N ASP A 148 -3.19 17.51 12.26
CA ASP A 148 -3.34 16.46 11.28
C ASP A 148 -1.95 16.02 10.77
N PRO A 149 -1.26 15.14 11.50
CA PRO A 149 0.05 14.64 11.09
C PRO A 149 0.00 13.96 9.74
N ILE A 150 0.94 14.31 8.86
CA ILE A 150 1.12 13.73 7.54
C ILE A 150 2.53 13.15 7.42
N LEU A 151 2.64 12.12 6.59
CA LEU A 151 3.89 11.42 6.33
C LEU A 151 4.57 12.04 5.12
N ALA A 152 5.86 12.43 5.29
CA ALA A 152 6.70 12.97 4.23
C ALA A 152 7.95 12.08 4.03
N VAL A 153 8.23 11.67 2.80
CA VAL A 153 9.45 10.93 2.44
C VAL A 153 10.63 11.92 2.46
N THR A 154 11.69 11.60 3.18
CA THR A 154 12.83 12.50 3.43
C THR A 154 14.20 11.93 3.06
N SER A 155 14.34 10.60 2.97
CA SER A 155 15.56 9.93 2.50
C SER A 155 15.25 8.51 2.00
N ASP A 156 16.26 7.85 1.41
CA ASP A 156 16.14 6.50 0.79
C ASP A 156 14.97 6.43 -0.19
N GLU A 157 14.81 7.46 -0.98
CA GLU A 157 13.63 7.79 -1.76
C GLU A 157 13.40 6.84 -2.93
N SER A 158 12.18 6.34 -3.07
CA SER A 158 11.74 5.58 -4.23
C SER A 158 10.43 6.13 -4.79
N LYS A 159 10.37 6.18 -6.12
CA LYS A 159 9.15 6.48 -6.88
C LYS A 159 8.36 5.24 -7.23
N GLU A 160 8.83 4.06 -6.81
CA GLU A 160 8.21 2.77 -7.06
C GLU A 160 7.94 2.02 -5.77
N ILE A 161 6.76 1.40 -5.67
CA ILE A 161 6.43 0.37 -4.69
C ILE A 161 6.13 -0.91 -5.46
N THR A 162 6.81 -2.00 -5.07
CA THR A 162 6.61 -3.34 -5.63
C THR A 162 5.98 -4.25 -4.59
N ALA A 163 4.83 -4.83 -4.91
CA ALA A 163 4.15 -5.83 -4.07
C ALA A 163 4.21 -7.20 -4.74
N SER A 164 4.98 -8.13 -4.15
CA SER A 164 5.03 -9.52 -4.60
C SER A 164 3.97 -10.36 -3.91
N PHE A 165 3.32 -11.26 -4.65
CA PHE A 165 2.29 -12.15 -4.15
C PHE A 165 2.38 -13.52 -4.80
N THR A 166 1.81 -14.54 -4.15
CA THR A 166 1.71 -15.86 -4.73
C THR A 166 0.61 -15.88 -5.78
N ALA A 167 0.98 -16.21 -7.02
CA ALA A 167 0.02 -16.46 -8.07
C ALA A 167 -0.65 -17.83 -7.86
N SER A 168 -1.90 -17.93 -8.27
CA SER A 168 -2.66 -19.19 -8.30
C SER A 168 -3.67 -19.15 -9.43
N ALA A 169 -3.88 -20.27 -10.10
CA ALA A 169 -4.91 -20.39 -11.14
C ALA A 169 -6.33 -20.10 -10.61
N ASP A 170 -6.52 -20.19 -9.29
CA ASP A 170 -7.80 -19.93 -8.62
C ASP A 170 -8.01 -18.44 -8.30
N ILE A 171 -6.96 -17.62 -8.31
CA ILE A 171 -7.06 -16.19 -8.03
C ILE A 171 -7.46 -15.46 -9.31
N LYS A 172 -8.76 -15.28 -9.51
CA LYS A 172 -9.31 -14.57 -10.68
C LYS A 172 -9.40 -13.06 -10.49
N SER A 173 -9.39 -12.59 -9.25
CA SER A 173 -9.48 -11.16 -8.90
C SER A 173 -8.74 -10.89 -7.61
N ARG A 174 -8.11 -9.71 -7.52
CA ARG A 174 -7.42 -9.26 -6.31
C ARG A 174 -7.54 -7.75 -6.13
N ASN A 175 -7.73 -7.36 -4.88
CA ASN A 175 -7.63 -5.96 -4.47
C ASN A 175 -6.21 -5.65 -4.01
N PHE A 176 -5.69 -4.52 -4.47
CA PHE A 176 -4.43 -3.94 -4.01
C PHE A 176 -4.73 -2.65 -3.27
N TYR A 177 -4.20 -2.53 -2.06
CA TYR A 177 -4.30 -1.35 -1.20
C TYR A 177 -2.89 -0.89 -0.88
N ILE A 178 -2.45 0.21 -1.50
CA ILE A 178 -1.08 0.70 -1.33
C ILE A 178 -1.14 2.09 -0.70
N PRO A 179 -0.53 2.30 0.48
CA PRO A 179 -0.44 3.61 1.08
C PRO A 179 0.47 4.51 0.26
N LEU A 180 0.07 5.76 0.09
CA LEU A 180 0.81 6.79 -0.63
C LEU A 180 0.96 8.04 0.25
N PRO A 181 2.11 8.70 0.26
CA PRO A 181 2.24 10.03 0.85
C PRO A 181 1.20 10.99 0.31
N THR A 182 0.84 11.99 1.08
CA THR A 182 -0.02 13.09 0.59
C THR A 182 0.74 13.95 -0.42
N GLY A 183 0.04 14.51 -1.40
CA GLY A 183 0.68 15.39 -2.38
C GLY A 183 -0.04 15.43 -3.72
N THR A 184 0.57 16.18 -4.65
CA THR A 184 0.11 16.30 -6.04
C THR A 184 0.97 15.42 -6.93
N TYR A 185 0.34 14.51 -7.65
CA TYR A 185 0.98 13.55 -8.54
C TYR A 185 0.61 13.87 -9.98
N SER A 186 1.58 14.22 -10.82
CA SER A 186 1.34 14.38 -12.26
C SER A 186 1.03 13.04 -12.92
N SER A 187 1.57 11.93 -12.37
CA SER A 187 1.20 10.58 -12.80
C SER A 187 1.33 9.57 -11.66
N ILE A 188 0.44 8.57 -11.67
CA ILE A 188 0.53 7.33 -10.88
C ILE A 188 0.24 6.19 -11.84
N THR A 189 1.21 5.31 -12.05
CA THR A 189 1.10 4.15 -12.95
C THR A 189 1.06 2.87 -12.13
N ALA A 190 0.05 2.05 -12.38
CA ALA A 190 -0.08 0.72 -11.83
C ALA A 190 0.25 -0.32 -12.91
N GLN A 191 1.02 -1.34 -12.56
CA GLN A 191 1.41 -2.44 -13.46
C GLN A 191 1.25 -3.79 -12.76
N LEU A 192 0.89 -4.81 -13.54
CA LEU A 192 0.93 -6.21 -13.12
C LEU A 192 1.95 -6.95 -13.98
N THR A 193 2.87 -7.66 -13.34
CA THR A 193 3.99 -8.35 -14.02
C THR A 193 4.21 -9.76 -13.46
N ASN A 194 5.08 -10.55 -14.12
CA ASN A 194 5.51 -11.86 -13.62
C ASN A 194 6.88 -11.83 -12.91
N GLY A 195 7.42 -10.64 -12.64
CA GLY A 195 8.76 -10.50 -12.07
C GLY A 195 9.91 -10.71 -13.06
N SER A 196 9.63 -11.14 -14.28
CA SER A 196 10.60 -11.32 -15.39
C SER A 196 10.29 -10.36 -16.55
N ASP A 197 9.82 -9.17 -16.21
CA ASP A 197 9.50 -8.06 -17.13
C ASP A 197 8.30 -8.25 -18.06
N LYS A 198 7.61 -9.39 -18.01
CA LYS A 198 6.34 -9.53 -18.73
C LYS A 198 5.25 -8.72 -18.04
N VAL A 199 4.73 -7.72 -18.73
CA VAL A 199 3.66 -6.84 -18.24
C VAL A 199 2.32 -7.35 -18.73
N TYR A 200 1.39 -7.65 -17.84
CA TYR A 200 0.04 -8.12 -18.15
C TYR A 200 -0.96 -6.97 -18.25
N PHE A 201 -0.69 -5.88 -17.54
CA PHE A 201 -1.47 -4.68 -17.65
C PHE A 201 -0.68 -3.45 -17.16
N THR A 202 -1.01 -2.29 -17.72
CA THR A 202 -0.53 -0.98 -17.27
C THR A 202 -1.70 0.00 -17.26
N LYS A 203 -1.83 0.78 -16.18
CA LYS A 203 -2.81 1.86 -16.07
C LYS A 203 -2.16 3.09 -15.47
N THR A 204 -2.22 4.20 -16.20
CA THR A 204 -1.75 5.51 -15.70
C THR A 204 -2.94 6.39 -15.33
N LEU A 205 -2.82 7.05 -14.20
CA LEU A 205 -3.73 8.05 -13.69
C LEU A 205 -2.96 9.37 -13.64
N ASN A 206 -3.47 10.39 -14.32
CA ASN A 206 -2.83 11.70 -14.39
C ASN A 206 -3.48 12.68 -13.41
N ASP A 207 -2.70 13.66 -12.96
CA ASP A 207 -3.14 14.83 -12.20
C ASP A 207 -4.00 14.48 -10.98
N LYS A 208 -3.42 13.74 -10.04
CA LYS A 208 -4.08 13.37 -8.79
C LYS A 208 -3.57 14.22 -7.63
N ILE A 209 -4.49 14.73 -6.83
CA ILE A 209 -4.21 15.36 -5.54
C ILE A 209 -4.71 14.41 -4.46
N LEU A 210 -3.83 13.99 -3.58
CA LEU A 210 -4.13 13.05 -2.49
C LEU A 210 -3.91 13.75 -1.15
N GLY A 211 -4.99 13.91 -0.41
CA GLY A 211 -4.96 14.36 0.97
C GLY A 211 -4.83 13.20 1.96
N ARG A 212 -4.61 13.53 3.23
CA ARG A 212 -4.64 12.55 4.33
C ARG A 212 -6.03 11.89 4.41
N ARG A 213 -6.07 10.55 4.52
CA ARG A 213 -7.29 9.72 4.54
C ARG A 213 -7.98 9.55 3.18
N ASP A 214 -7.51 10.19 2.14
CA ASP A 214 -8.09 9.95 0.82
C ASP A 214 -7.84 8.53 0.36
N ILE A 215 -8.84 7.92 -0.27
CA ILE A 215 -8.72 6.64 -0.96
C ILE A 215 -8.98 6.88 -2.44
N LEU A 216 -7.91 6.86 -3.23
CA LEU A 216 -8.02 6.89 -4.68
C LEU A 216 -8.51 5.52 -5.17
N VAL A 217 -9.81 5.43 -5.44
CA VAL A 217 -10.42 4.20 -5.98
C VAL A 217 -10.30 4.20 -7.49
N VAL A 218 -9.57 3.22 -8.02
CA VAL A 218 -9.50 2.98 -9.46
C VAL A 218 -10.60 1.98 -9.84
N PRO A 219 -11.40 2.24 -10.87
CA PRO A 219 -12.36 1.26 -11.37
C PRO A 219 -11.70 -0.10 -11.62
N PRO A 220 -12.40 -1.23 -11.42
CA PRO A 220 -11.85 -2.55 -11.67
C PRO A 220 -11.29 -2.67 -13.10
N LEU A 221 -10.10 -3.26 -13.22
CA LEU A 221 -9.41 -3.47 -14.49
C LEU A 221 -9.29 -4.97 -14.76
N ASP A 222 -9.53 -5.36 -16.00
CA ASP A 222 -9.34 -6.73 -16.46
C ASP A 222 -7.94 -6.87 -17.09
N CYS A 223 -7.20 -7.91 -16.74
CA CYS A 223 -6.09 -8.35 -17.56
C CYS A 223 -6.66 -8.98 -18.83
N VAL A 224 -6.26 -8.46 -19.97
CA VAL A 224 -6.67 -8.98 -21.27
C VAL A 224 -5.50 -9.75 -21.86
N VAL A 225 -5.61 -11.08 -21.91
CA VAL A 225 -4.70 -11.94 -22.68
C VAL A 225 -5.42 -12.30 -23.96
N VAL A 226 -4.88 -11.88 -25.09
CA VAL A 226 -5.41 -12.22 -26.40
C VAL A 226 -4.57 -13.35 -26.96
N GLU A 227 -5.21 -14.48 -27.18
CA GLU A 227 -4.57 -15.63 -27.83
C GLU A 227 -4.96 -15.67 -29.31
N ALA A 228 -3.96 -15.62 -30.17
CA ALA A 228 -4.13 -15.78 -31.60
C ALA A 228 -3.33 -17.00 -32.07
N THR A 229 -4.02 -18.02 -32.59
CA THR A 229 -3.42 -19.28 -32.99
C THR A 229 -3.20 -19.38 -34.52
N THR A 230 -3.66 -18.41 -35.27
CA THR A 230 -3.53 -18.31 -36.74
C THR A 230 -3.29 -16.87 -37.16
N PRO A 231 -2.71 -16.60 -38.35
CA PRO A 231 -2.55 -15.25 -38.86
C PRO A 231 -3.89 -14.47 -38.97
N SER A 232 -4.97 -15.16 -39.30
CA SER A 232 -6.31 -14.56 -39.35
C SER A 232 -6.82 -14.19 -37.95
N ALA A 233 -6.63 -15.07 -36.96
CA ALA A 233 -7.00 -14.78 -35.56
C ALA A 233 -6.17 -13.62 -35.00
N LEU A 234 -4.89 -13.54 -35.33
CA LEU A 234 -4.03 -12.42 -34.95
C LEU A 234 -4.51 -11.10 -35.57
N SER A 235 -4.85 -11.11 -36.88
CA SER A 235 -5.38 -9.93 -37.54
C SER A 235 -6.70 -9.46 -36.91
N THR A 236 -7.60 -10.39 -36.57
CA THR A 236 -8.85 -10.07 -35.89
C THR A 236 -8.60 -9.53 -34.46
N ALA A 237 -7.69 -10.14 -33.73
CA ALA A 237 -7.35 -9.70 -32.39
C ALA A 237 -6.72 -8.30 -32.37
N LEU A 238 -5.88 -7.97 -33.34
CA LEU A 238 -5.28 -6.64 -33.51
C LEU A 238 -6.31 -5.59 -33.97
N ALA A 239 -7.32 -6.00 -34.74
CA ALA A 239 -8.38 -5.11 -35.21
C ALA A 239 -9.42 -4.81 -34.12
N ASP A 240 -9.54 -5.62 -33.07
CA ASP A 240 -10.45 -5.34 -31.97
C ASP A 240 -9.87 -4.21 -31.10
N SER A 241 -10.55 -3.06 -31.12
CA SER A 241 -10.14 -1.88 -30.33
C SER A 241 -10.03 -2.12 -28.82
N LYS A 242 -10.68 -3.18 -28.29
CA LYS A 242 -10.57 -3.58 -26.89
C LYS A 242 -9.21 -4.20 -26.54
N ASN A 243 -8.52 -4.73 -27.55
CA ASN A 243 -7.21 -5.34 -27.38
C ASN A 243 -6.06 -4.36 -27.65
N LEU A 244 -6.39 -3.15 -28.11
CA LEU A 244 -5.41 -2.09 -28.31
C LEU A 244 -5.35 -1.19 -27.06
N PRO A 245 -4.15 -0.64 -26.76
CA PRO A 245 -4.03 0.38 -25.73
C PRO A 245 -5.02 1.52 -26.00
N GLN A 246 -5.80 1.91 -24.98
CA GLN A 246 -6.77 3.01 -25.10
C GLN A 246 -6.11 4.39 -25.24
N GLU A 247 -4.82 4.47 -24.98
CA GLU A 247 -4.01 5.68 -25.15
C GLU A 247 -2.78 5.32 -25.99
N ALA A 248 -2.24 6.30 -26.72
CA ALA A 248 -1.03 6.09 -27.53
C ALA A 248 0.08 5.47 -26.65
N PRO A 249 0.66 4.33 -27.03
CA PRO A 249 1.63 3.65 -26.20
C PRO A 249 2.87 4.52 -26.08
N THR A 250 3.19 4.93 -24.86
CA THR A 250 4.60 5.12 -24.52
C THR A 250 5.25 3.74 -24.57
N ALA A 251 6.55 3.64 -24.91
CA ALA A 251 7.27 2.40 -25.21
C ALA A 251 7.15 1.25 -24.17
N ALA A 252 6.41 1.45 -23.08
CA ALA A 252 6.16 0.50 -21.99
C ALA A 252 4.72 -0.07 -21.95
N THR A 253 3.84 0.28 -22.87
CA THR A 253 2.45 -0.19 -22.90
C THR A 253 2.25 -1.18 -24.05
N VAL A 254 2.73 -2.41 -23.89
CA VAL A 254 2.44 -3.49 -24.81
C VAL A 254 1.35 -4.37 -24.20
N THR A 255 0.20 -4.46 -24.85
CA THR A 255 -0.75 -5.53 -24.58
C THR A 255 -0.15 -6.81 -25.15
N ASP A 256 0.21 -7.75 -24.29
CA ASP A 256 0.73 -9.03 -24.73
C ASP A 256 -0.33 -9.79 -25.51
N ILE A 257 -0.04 -10.03 -26.78
CA ILE A 257 -0.79 -10.97 -27.62
C ILE A 257 0.00 -12.27 -27.62
N ALA A 258 -0.55 -13.29 -26.96
CA ALA A 258 0.02 -14.61 -27.05
C ALA A 258 -0.28 -15.20 -28.46
N VAL A 259 0.76 -15.41 -29.24
CA VAL A 259 0.65 -16.02 -30.57
C VAL A 259 1.20 -17.43 -30.50
N SER A 260 0.38 -18.44 -30.80
CA SER A 260 0.76 -19.82 -30.89
C SER A 260 0.52 -20.36 -32.33
N GLY A 261 1.40 -21.17 -32.84
CA GLY A 261 1.34 -21.74 -34.18
C GLY A 261 2.44 -21.23 -35.09
N SER A 262 2.55 -21.85 -36.26
CA SER A 262 3.48 -21.43 -37.35
C SER A 262 2.71 -20.52 -38.31
N PHE A 263 3.27 -19.38 -38.64
CA PHE A 263 2.75 -18.44 -39.62
C PHE A 263 3.53 -18.50 -40.91
#